data_c656f5c91323ee20ab2e3681bd241f18
#
_entry.id   c656f5c91323ee20ab2e3681bd241f18
#
_cell.length_a   1.000
_cell.length_b   1.000
_cell.length_c   1.000
_cell.angle_alpha   90.00
_cell.angle_beta   90.00
_cell.angle_gamma   90.00
#
_symmetry.space_group_name_H-M   'P 1'
#
loop_
_entity.id
_entity.type
_entity.pdbx_description
1 polymer ?
#
loop_
_entity_poly.entity_id
_entity_poly.type
_entity_poly.pdbx_seq_one_letter_code
_entity_poly.pdbx_strand_id
1 'polypeptide(L)'
;KEYLLYRKMNEKDRAFSTLNKLYELYPDDYDILLAICEQHMEKAERLIELGLHAEALPHTQFIIQKQVDSEITGIAWERALGCYISMKKYNEALAALDTLTTRYPEYENGIWKRAFILDKMDKTAEALDIYLSAIEHSGEDMRMFYVIGYEELAIPYIKKCMEAGNTQRAHDTACKLVQLNPSSDLGLRYAINTSALLKQYDKFQQYTEQGLQYYPNEPFYQTKLATIYDRDKQYDLSIGLLHPIVQKYPDNKEVIGAFSQSSEYRALQLSKSRKAVEAIAVLDTAIQFDSQNKSLKYTKGLVYENNKQADSAYYYQKYYEPSLMEYKSFQRHLNGLKSQMLKNEIALIYLRARYGEEDIITSVASLEYTRKARKNTYTGRINYAGRSGSANKDMTAEEQTPGGVGIQIQGEWTHRFSSTVSGMANVAYATQYFPQIAANIAVTKYFKNDWELDIHAGYRRTTAFKKSFRFNENALNEETGHNGIWEFDSWEKSRTNLFSAGAGVAKTIDKVWLNTKLDLYLLNSDIYYNAQIGAKYFPADDGKTNIMATASMGSAPETAVLDYALPGSFSHTNTMVGLGGQYLITPNITIGVMGTWNTYYNQTNTRTGGQNNYIDKVSTRYKNLYNIYAQVYISF
;
A
#
# COMPACT_ATOMS: atom_id res chain seq x y z
N LYS A 1 -61.99 68.91 -16.17
CA LYS A 1 -61.12 70.10 -16.05
C LYS A 1 -60.34 70.11 -14.70
N GLU A 2 -61.02 69.83 -13.58
CA GLU A 2 -60.40 69.85 -12.25
C GLU A 2 -59.27 68.82 -12.09
N TYR A 3 -59.48 67.58 -12.60
CA TYR A 3 -58.46 66.54 -12.69
C TYR A 3 -57.19 66.98 -13.46
N LEU A 4 -57.37 67.56 -14.65
CA LEU A 4 -56.26 68.05 -15.47
C LEU A 4 -55.52 69.22 -14.82
N LEU A 5 -56.21 70.04 -14.01
CA LEU A 5 -55.60 71.16 -13.23
C LEU A 5 -54.69 70.62 -12.13
N TYR A 6 -55.17 69.64 -11.28
CA TYR A 6 -54.38 69.05 -10.22
C TYR A 6 -53.18 68.24 -10.81
N ARG A 7 -53.32 67.59 -11.96
CA ARG A 7 -52.21 66.96 -12.63
C ARG A 7 -51.14 67.97 -13.09
N LYS A 8 -51.52 69.14 -13.63
CA LYS A 8 -50.62 70.24 -13.98
C LYS A 8 -49.93 70.85 -12.76
N MET A 9 -50.60 70.89 -11.65
CA MET A 9 -50.05 71.39 -10.37
C MET A 9 -49.18 70.40 -9.64
N ASN A 10 -49.01 69.20 -10.17
CA ASN A 10 -48.28 68.09 -9.54
C ASN A 10 -48.89 67.59 -8.21
N GLU A 11 -50.18 67.91 -7.97
CA GLU A 11 -50.94 67.45 -6.79
C GLU A 11 -51.52 66.05 -7.06
N LYS A 12 -50.66 65.04 -7.08
CA LYS A 12 -50.98 63.67 -7.54
C LYS A 12 -52.12 63.02 -6.76
N ASP A 13 -52.17 63.18 -5.43
CA ASP A 13 -53.19 62.55 -4.58
C ASP A 13 -54.58 63.18 -4.80
N ARG A 14 -54.65 64.50 -5.03
CA ARG A 14 -55.89 65.22 -5.37
C ARG A 14 -56.36 64.88 -6.78
N ALA A 15 -55.42 64.80 -7.73
CA ALA A 15 -55.75 64.37 -9.08
C ALA A 15 -56.37 62.97 -9.08
N PHE A 16 -55.75 62.00 -8.36
CA PHE A 16 -56.24 60.64 -8.23
C PHE A 16 -57.63 60.58 -7.55
N SER A 17 -57.86 61.31 -6.45
CA SER A 17 -59.16 61.40 -5.77
C SER A 17 -60.25 61.97 -6.67
N THR A 18 -59.92 63.01 -7.45
CA THR A 18 -60.87 63.62 -8.41
C THR A 18 -61.20 62.68 -9.55
N LEU A 19 -60.22 61.97 -10.06
CA LEU A 19 -60.44 60.97 -11.13
C LEU A 19 -61.26 59.78 -10.66
N ASN A 20 -61.07 59.31 -9.40
CA ASN A 20 -61.92 58.26 -8.81
C ASN A 20 -63.42 58.66 -8.75
N LYS A 21 -63.71 59.93 -8.34
CA LYS A 21 -65.09 60.44 -8.35
C LYS A 21 -65.65 60.51 -9.74
N LEU A 22 -64.86 60.85 -10.76
CA LEU A 22 -65.30 60.83 -12.15
C LEU A 22 -65.59 59.40 -12.62
N TYR A 23 -64.78 58.46 -12.23
CA TYR A 23 -64.92 57.05 -12.54
C TYR A 23 -66.18 56.43 -11.87
N GLU A 24 -66.54 56.84 -10.64
CA GLU A 24 -67.80 56.43 -9.98
C GLU A 24 -69.03 56.94 -10.72
N LEU A 25 -68.96 58.12 -11.35
CA LEU A 25 -70.06 58.74 -12.09
C LEU A 25 -70.17 58.17 -13.53
N TYR A 26 -69.08 57.85 -14.17
CA TYR A 26 -69.00 57.42 -15.56
C TYR A 26 -68.07 56.18 -15.69
N PRO A 27 -68.51 54.99 -15.16
CA PRO A 27 -67.66 53.81 -15.09
C PRO A 27 -67.34 53.14 -16.43
N ASP A 28 -68.14 53.42 -17.47
CA ASP A 28 -68.03 52.81 -18.81
C ASP A 28 -67.41 53.75 -19.86
N ASP A 29 -66.98 54.96 -19.43
CA ASP A 29 -66.35 55.90 -20.34
C ASP A 29 -64.83 55.46 -20.53
N TYR A 30 -64.52 55.20 -21.81
CA TYR A 30 -63.15 54.66 -22.15
C TYR A 30 -62.01 55.59 -21.74
N ASP A 31 -62.13 56.90 -21.97
CA ASP A 31 -61.08 57.89 -21.64
C ASP A 31 -60.89 58.01 -20.14
N ILE A 32 -61.95 57.94 -19.37
CA ILE A 32 -61.89 57.95 -17.89
C ILE A 32 -61.33 56.64 -17.38
N LEU A 33 -61.71 55.50 -17.94
CA LEU A 33 -61.21 54.20 -17.65
C LEU A 33 -59.68 54.11 -17.92
N LEU A 34 -59.24 54.60 -19.08
CA LEU A 34 -57.85 54.67 -19.44
C LEU A 34 -57.03 55.54 -18.46
N ALA A 35 -57.54 56.75 -18.21
CA ALA A 35 -56.90 57.71 -17.31
C ALA A 35 -56.80 57.16 -15.87
N ILE A 36 -57.81 56.47 -15.36
CA ILE A 36 -57.76 55.88 -14.00
C ILE A 36 -56.79 54.69 -13.96
N CYS A 37 -56.71 53.88 -15.01
CA CYS A 37 -55.72 52.81 -15.11
C CYS A 37 -54.29 53.36 -15.15
N GLU A 38 -54.05 54.45 -15.91
CA GLU A 38 -52.73 55.11 -15.90
C GLU A 38 -52.34 55.63 -14.50
N GLN A 39 -53.30 56.23 -13.79
CA GLN A 39 -53.04 56.73 -12.41
C GLN A 39 -52.82 55.59 -11.40
N HIS A 40 -53.56 54.50 -11.53
CA HIS A 40 -53.30 53.31 -10.73
C HIS A 40 -51.91 52.73 -11.05
N MET A 41 -51.46 52.75 -12.31
CA MET A 41 -50.13 52.32 -12.70
C MET A 41 -49.06 53.19 -12.07
N GLU A 42 -49.15 54.53 -12.23
CA GLU A 42 -48.22 55.47 -11.65
C GLU A 42 -48.08 55.28 -10.10
N LYS A 43 -49.23 55.06 -9.45
CA LYS A 43 -49.26 54.81 -8.00
C LYS A 43 -48.65 53.47 -7.63
N ALA A 44 -48.92 52.43 -8.41
CA ALA A 44 -48.34 51.11 -8.21
C ALA A 44 -46.83 51.15 -8.37
N GLU A 45 -46.29 51.80 -9.40
CA GLU A 45 -44.86 51.93 -9.66
C GLU A 45 -44.15 52.66 -8.51
N ARG A 46 -44.76 53.78 -8.06
CA ARG A 46 -44.22 54.53 -6.89
C ARG A 46 -44.15 53.67 -5.61
N LEU A 47 -45.21 52.87 -5.35
CA LEU A 47 -45.23 51.98 -4.19
C LEU A 47 -44.19 50.82 -4.34
N ILE A 48 -44.01 50.34 -5.55
CA ILE A 48 -42.96 49.33 -5.83
C ILE A 48 -41.56 49.88 -5.60
N GLU A 49 -41.30 51.13 -6.07
CA GLU A 49 -40.03 51.83 -5.82
C GLU A 49 -39.74 52.02 -4.32
N LEU A 50 -40.78 52.25 -3.50
CA LEU A 50 -40.73 52.36 -2.05
C LEU A 50 -40.65 50.99 -1.33
N GLY A 51 -40.70 49.86 -2.08
CA GLY A 51 -40.69 48.51 -1.52
C GLY A 51 -42.02 48.07 -0.91
N LEU A 52 -43.12 48.88 -1.09
CA LEU A 52 -44.46 48.64 -0.53
C LEU A 52 -45.29 47.74 -1.47
N HIS A 53 -44.76 46.52 -1.77
CA HIS A 53 -45.32 45.61 -2.75
C HIS A 53 -46.75 45.17 -2.40
N ALA A 54 -47.09 45.01 -1.12
CA ALA A 54 -48.42 44.61 -0.68
C ALA A 54 -49.48 45.70 -0.98
N GLU A 55 -49.08 46.98 -0.89
CA GLU A 55 -49.94 48.15 -1.16
C GLU A 55 -50.05 48.42 -2.68
N ALA A 56 -48.99 48.10 -3.44
CA ALA A 56 -48.99 48.23 -4.90
C ALA A 56 -49.91 47.23 -5.60
N LEU A 57 -50.05 46.01 -5.06
CA LEU A 57 -50.78 44.92 -5.66
C LEU A 57 -52.25 45.23 -5.97
N PRO A 58 -53.07 45.86 -5.09
CA PRO A 58 -54.45 46.22 -5.40
C PRO A 58 -54.57 47.17 -6.61
N HIS A 59 -53.59 48.05 -6.81
CA HIS A 59 -53.58 48.98 -7.93
C HIS A 59 -53.30 48.25 -9.28
N THR A 60 -52.36 47.33 -9.29
CA THR A 60 -52.14 46.50 -10.49
C THR A 60 -53.33 45.56 -10.78
N GLN A 61 -53.93 44.96 -9.73
CA GLN A 61 -55.15 44.14 -9.87
C GLN A 61 -56.34 44.90 -10.42
N PHE A 62 -56.50 46.15 -10.05
CA PHE A 62 -57.55 47.00 -10.60
C PHE A 62 -57.43 47.13 -12.14
N ILE A 63 -56.24 47.41 -12.65
CA ILE A 63 -55.98 47.52 -14.10
C ILE A 63 -56.22 46.19 -14.79
N ILE A 64 -55.75 45.09 -14.19
CA ILE A 64 -55.94 43.74 -14.72
C ILE A 64 -57.42 43.36 -14.84
N GLN A 65 -58.24 43.77 -13.89
CA GLN A 65 -59.67 43.50 -13.91
C GLN A 65 -60.42 44.31 -14.98
N LYS A 66 -59.98 45.56 -15.24
CA LYS A 66 -60.62 46.43 -16.19
C LYS A 66 -60.28 46.12 -17.65
N GLN A 67 -59.06 45.67 -17.94
CA GLN A 67 -58.63 45.27 -19.29
C GLN A 67 -58.92 46.30 -20.41
N VAL A 68 -58.74 47.58 -20.11
CA VAL A 68 -59.10 48.69 -20.99
C VAL A 68 -58.17 48.74 -22.21
N ASP A 69 -56.90 48.61 -21.96
CA ASP A 69 -55.85 48.61 -22.95
C ASP A 69 -54.93 47.39 -22.78
N SER A 70 -54.52 46.78 -23.90
CA SER A 70 -53.71 45.57 -23.88
C SER A 70 -52.31 45.81 -23.32
N GLU A 71 -51.69 46.92 -23.70
CA GLU A 71 -50.32 47.23 -23.31
C GLU A 71 -50.25 47.54 -21.81
N ILE A 72 -51.12 48.47 -21.31
CA ILE A 72 -51.19 48.82 -19.87
C ILE A 72 -51.55 47.59 -19.03
N THR A 73 -52.43 46.72 -19.53
CA THR A 73 -52.79 45.48 -18.84
C THR A 73 -51.63 44.50 -18.78
N GLY A 74 -50.85 44.38 -19.85
CA GLY A 74 -49.65 43.56 -19.88
C GLY A 74 -48.60 44.04 -18.85
N ILE A 75 -48.33 45.36 -18.80
CA ILE A 75 -47.43 45.94 -17.82
C ILE A 75 -47.96 45.75 -16.38
N ALA A 76 -49.30 45.84 -16.17
CA ALA A 76 -49.88 45.61 -14.84
C ALA A 76 -49.67 44.14 -14.38
N TRP A 77 -49.80 43.15 -15.26
CA TRP A 77 -49.46 41.77 -14.97
C TRP A 77 -48.00 41.60 -14.60
N GLU A 78 -47.09 42.27 -15.33
CA GLU A 78 -45.66 42.19 -15.03
C GLU A 78 -45.33 42.81 -13.67
N ARG A 79 -45.94 43.96 -13.33
CA ARG A 79 -45.76 44.58 -12.02
C ARG A 79 -46.36 43.75 -10.87
N ALA A 80 -47.54 43.16 -11.10
CA ALA A 80 -48.18 42.23 -10.16
C ALA A 80 -47.29 40.98 -9.92
N LEU A 81 -46.73 40.39 -10.98
CA LEU A 81 -45.77 39.29 -10.92
C LEU A 81 -44.54 39.68 -10.05
N GLY A 82 -43.96 40.87 -10.31
CA GLY A 82 -42.87 41.41 -9.51
C GLY A 82 -43.19 41.57 -8.01
N CYS A 83 -44.41 42.05 -7.72
CA CYS A 83 -44.90 42.18 -6.33
C CYS A 83 -45.04 40.80 -5.66
N TYR A 84 -45.59 39.80 -6.33
CA TYR A 84 -45.72 38.44 -5.79
C TYR A 84 -44.37 37.82 -5.52
N ILE A 85 -43.42 37.99 -6.42
CA ILE A 85 -42.05 37.52 -6.23
C ILE A 85 -41.40 38.14 -5.00
N SER A 86 -41.48 39.50 -4.87
CA SER A 86 -40.92 40.25 -3.79
C SER A 86 -41.52 39.90 -2.41
N MET A 87 -42.84 39.60 -2.40
CA MET A 87 -43.55 39.10 -1.21
C MET A 87 -43.34 37.61 -0.94
N LYS A 88 -42.52 36.91 -1.72
CA LYS A 88 -42.31 35.43 -1.66
C LYS A 88 -43.58 34.61 -1.84
N LYS A 89 -44.61 35.14 -2.52
CA LYS A 89 -45.83 34.45 -2.88
C LYS A 89 -45.64 33.75 -4.23
N TYR A 90 -44.84 32.67 -4.21
CA TYR A 90 -44.34 32.05 -5.44
C TYR A 90 -45.42 31.31 -6.24
N ASN A 91 -46.44 30.73 -5.58
CA ASN A 91 -47.55 30.06 -6.27
C ASN A 91 -48.40 31.07 -7.05
N GLU A 92 -48.71 32.21 -6.42
CA GLU A 92 -49.44 33.31 -7.05
C GLU A 92 -48.60 33.96 -8.16
N ALA A 93 -47.28 34.05 -7.97
CA ALA A 93 -46.35 34.50 -9.01
C ALA A 93 -46.39 33.59 -10.24
N LEU A 94 -46.36 32.25 -10.07
CA LEU A 94 -46.47 31.29 -11.19
C LEU A 94 -47.80 31.44 -11.91
N ALA A 95 -48.94 31.55 -11.21
CA ALA A 95 -50.25 31.72 -11.81
C ALA A 95 -50.34 33.04 -12.60
N ALA A 96 -49.76 34.13 -12.05
CA ALA A 96 -49.69 35.42 -12.77
C ALA A 96 -48.80 35.32 -14.03
N LEU A 97 -47.70 34.62 -13.94
CA LEU A 97 -46.80 34.38 -15.08
C LEU A 97 -47.48 33.50 -16.16
N ASP A 98 -48.19 32.45 -15.78
CA ASP A 98 -48.95 31.62 -16.73
C ASP A 98 -50.01 32.45 -17.49
N THR A 99 -50.69 33.34 -16.79
CA THR A 99 -51.65 34.23 -17.42
C THR A 99 -50.97 35.23 -18.36
N LEU A 100 -49.85 35.80 -17.93
CA LEU A 100 -49.09 36.75 -18.71
C LEU A 100 -48.56 36.12 -20.00
N THR A 101 -47.88 34.95 -19.90
CA THR A 101 -47.31 34.28 -21.08
C THR A 101 -48.35 33.71 -22.03
N THR A 102 -49.57 33.37 -21.54
CA THR A 102 -50.65 32.89 -22.38
C THR A 102 -51.32 34.06 -23.17
N ARG A 103 -51.47 35.22 -22.53
CA ARG A 103 -52.13 36.38 -23.15
C ARG A 103 -51.17 37.21 -23.98
N TYR A 104 -49.89 37.21 -23.64
CA TYR A 104 -48.84 37.97 -24.27
C TYR A 104 -47.70 37.01 -24.67
N PRO A 105 -47.84 36.27 -25.76
CA PRO A 105 -46.83 35.28 -26.18
C PRO A 105 -45.46 35.89 -26.51
N GLU A 106 -45.42 37.18 -26.83
CA GLU A 106 -44.20 37.96 -27.08
C GLU A 106 -43.41 38.33 -25.81
N TYR A 107 -43.85 37.90 -24.62
CA TYR A 107 -43.17 38.18 -23.37
C TYR A 107 -41.89 37.34 -23.23
N GLU A 108 -40.79 37.91 -23.66
CA GLU A 108 -39.48 37.23 -23.78
C GLU A 108 -38.91 36.71 -22.46
N ASN A 109 -39.24 37.35 -21.33
CA ASN A 109 -38.74 36.98 -20.02
C ASN A 109 -39.44 35.81 -19.32
N GLY A 110 -40.42 35.19 -19.98
CA GLY A 110 -41.28 34.18 -19.37
C GLY A 110 -40.52 32.95 -18.85
N ILE A 111 -39.63 32.42 -19.65
CA ILE A 111 -38.77 31.26 -19.29
C ILE A 111 -37.86 31.58 -18.10
N TRP A 112 -37.16 32.69 -18.16
CA TRP A 112 -36.26 33.14 -17.11
C TRP A 112 -36.97 33.36 -15.76
N LYS A 113 -38.12 34.06 -15.79
CA LYS A 113 -38.94 34.32 -14.60
C LYS A 113 -39.47 33.02 -14.00
N ARG A 114 -39.95 32.09 -14.82
CA ARG A 114 -40.43 30.79 -14.36
C ARG A 114 -39.32 29.99 -13.67
N ALA A 115 -38.16 29.89 -14.31
CA ALA A 115 -37.00 29.20 -13.72
C ALA A 115 -36.56 29.85 -12.40
N PHE A 116 -36.52 31.18 -12.35
CA PHE A 116 -36.19 31.90 -11.12
C PHE A 116 -37.18 31.62 -9.98
N ILE A 117 -38.49 31.64 -10.25
CA ILE A 117 -39.52 31.36 -9.23
C ILE A 117 -39.40 29.92 -8.72
N LEU A 118 -39.22 28.94 -9.60
CA LEU A 118 -39.05 27.55 -9.24
C LEU A 118 -37.78 27.34 -8.38
N ASP A 119 -36.69 28.03 -8.71
CA ASP A 119 -35.49 27.98 -7.90
C ASP A 119 -35.72 28.50 -6.48
N LYS A 120 -36.44 29.62 -6.34
CA LYS A 120 -36.85 30.20 -5.05
C LYS A 120 -37.79 29.29 -4.24
N MET A 121 -38.51 28.39 -4.91
CA MET A 121 -39.34 27.33 -4.29
C MET A 121 -38.56 26.08 -3.94
N ASP A 122 -37.22 26.07 -4.06
CA ASP A 122 -36.33 24.91 -3.89
C ASP A 122 -36.57 23.78 -4.93
N LYS A 123 -37.14 24.13 -6.07
CA LYS A 123 -37.43 23.26 -7.20
C LYS A 123 -36.44 23.49 -8.35
N THR A 124 -35.17 23.61 -8.02
CA THR A 124 -34.10 23.94 -8.99
C THR A 124 -34.00 22.91 -10.12
N ALA A 125 -34.29 21.63 -9.86
CA ALA A 125 -34.32 20.61 -10.91
C ALA A 125 -35.39 20.90 -11.97
N GLU A 126 -36.63 21.26 -11.54
CA GLU A 126 -37.71 21.63 -12.44
C GLU A 126 -37.38 22.92 -13.23
N ALA A 127 -36.68 23.86 -12.58
CA ALA A 127 -36.16 25.08 -13.22
C ALA A 127 -35.15 24.80 -14.33
N LEU A 128 -34.24 23.84 -14.10
CA LEU A 128 -33.29 23.39 -15.14
C LEU A 128 -33.99 22.72 -16.32
N ASP A 129 -35.01 21.89 -16.05
CA ASP A 129 -35.82 21.24 -17.10
C ASP A 129 -36.56 22.27 -17.99
N ILE A 130 -37.02 23.39 -17.43
CA ILE A 130 -37.59 24.50 -18.19
C ILE A 130 -36.58 25.07 -19.19
N TYR A 131 -35.35 25.31 -18.78
CA TYR A 131 -34.30 25.77 -19.71
C TYR A 131 -33.99 24.73 -20.77
N LEU A 132 -33.91 23.42 -20.42
CA LEU A 132 -33.65 22.37 -21.43
C LEU A 132 -34.75 22.33 -22.47
N SER A 133 -36.02 22.39 -22.07
CA SER A 133 -37.13 22.45 -23.02
C SER A 133 -37.07 23.70 -23.91
N ALA A 134 -36.72 24.86 -23.34
CA ALA A 134 -36.56 26.09 -24.09
C ALA A 134 -35.40 26.01 -25.13
N ILE A 135 -34.26 25.39 -24.74
CA ILE A 135 -33.09 25.19 -25.62
C ILE A 135 -33.47 24.29 -26.82
N GLU A 136 -34.30 23.25 -26.58
CA GLU A 136 -34.72 22.30 -27.63
C GLU A 136 -35.67 22.91 -28.64
N HIS A 137 -36.49 23.88 -28.24
CA HIS A 137 -37.57 24.44 -29.08
C HIS A 137 -37.28 25.85 -29.61
N SER A 138 -36.14 26.47 -29.23
CA SER A 138 -35.76 27.84 -29.64
C SER A 138 -34.88 27.85 -30.90
N GLY A 139 -34.96 28.97 -31.66
CA GLY A 139 -34.00 29.27 -32.71
C GLY A 139 -32.59 29.59 -32.17
N GLU A 140 -31.56 29.64 -33.06
CA GLU A 140 -30.16 29.80 -32.69
C GLU A 140 -29.89 31.04 -31.82
N ASP A 141 -30.51 32.16 -32.09
CA ASP A 141 -30.33 33.41 -31.36
C ASP A 141 -30.73 33.31 -29.87
N MET A 142 -31.88 32.71 -29.60
CA MET A 142 -32.38 32.53 -28.24
C MET A 142 -31.76 31.36 -27.51
N ARG A 143 -31.27 30.36 -28.25
CA ARG A 143 -30.63 29.16 -27.67
C ARG A 143 -29.44 29.51 -26.80
N MET A 144 -28.53 30.37 -27.27
CA MET A 144 -27.36 30.80 -26.52
C MET A 144 -27.77 31.48 -25.21
N PHE A 145 -28.81 32.30 -25.26
CA PHE A 145 -29.31 32.99 -24.06
C PHE A 145 -29.83 31.99 -23.01
N TYR A 146 -30.56 30.96 -23.42
CA TYR A 146 -31.06 29.93 -22.51
C TYR A 146 -29.95 29.00 -22.01
N VAL A 147 -28.91 28.75 -22.80
CA VAL A 147 -27.68 28.00 -22.33
C VAL A 147 -26.99 28.77 -21.22
N ILE A 148 -26.86 30.09 -21.34
CA ILE A 148 -26.24 30.91 -20.28
C ILE A 148 -27.10 30.83 -19.01
N GLY A 149 -28.45 30.99 -19.11
CA GLY A 149 -29.36 30.87 -17.97
C GLY A 149 -29.31 29.48 -17.33
N TYR A 150 -29.20 28.43 -18.14
CA TYR A 150 -29.00 27.06 -17.64
C TYR A 150 -27.70 26.95 -16.85
N GLU A 151 -26.58 27.48 -17.36
CA GLU A 151 -25.27 27.42 -16.72
C GLU A 151 -25.27 28.16 -15.37
N GLU A 152 -25.83 29.39 -15.34
CA GLU A 152 -25.94 30.19 -14.12
C GLU A 152 -26.72 29.48 -13.00
N LEU A 153 -27.72 28.68 -13.35
CA LEU A 153 -28.53 27.93 -12.39
C LEU A 153 -27.91 26.56 -12.07
N ALA A 154 -27.32 25.89 -13.06
CA ALA A 154 -26.75 24.56 -12.90
C ALA A 154 -25.53 24.53 -11.98
N ILE A 155 -24.63 25.52 -12.06
CA ILE A 155 -23.43 25.57 -11.26
C ILE A 155 -23.71 25.59 -9.75
N PRO A 156 -24.54 26.49 -9.20
CA PRO A 156 -24.93 26.45 -7.79
C PRO A 156 -25.67 25.15 -7.41
N TYR A 157 -26.49 24.64 -8.31
CA TYR A 157 -27.21 23.38 -8.08
C TYR A 157 -26.29 22.18 -7.98
N ILE A 158 -25.29 22.06 -8.88
CA ILE A 158 -24.26 21.02 -8.81
C ILE A 158 -23.55 21.07 -7.45
N LYS A 159 -23.15 22.28 -7.03
CA LYS A 159 -22.50 22.48 -5.73
C LYS A 159 -23.38 22.01 -4.58
N LYS A 160 -24.67 22.40 -4.56
CA LYS A 160 -25.64 21.95 -3.56
C LYS A 160 -25.81 20.43 -3.53
N CYS A 161 -25.86 19.78 -4.71
CA CYS A 161 -25.94 18.34 -4.81
C CYS A 161 -24.68 17.65 -4.26
N MET A 162 -23.50 18.22 -4.52
CA MET A 162 -22.22 17.72 -3.97
C MET A 162 -22.19 17.82 -2.45
N GLU A 163 -22.58 18.94 -1.88
CA GLU A 163 -22.66 19.19 -0.43
C GLU A 163 -23.66 18.24 0.25
N ALA A 164 -24.75 17.91 -0.43
CA ALA A 164 -25.75 16.94 0.03
C ALA A 164 -25.33 15.46 -0.18
N GLY A 165 -24.14 15.18 -0.74
CA GLY A 165 -23.67 13.83 -1.04
C GLY A 165 -24.33 13.17 -2.26
N ASN A 166 -25.16 13.90 -3.02
CA ASN A 166 -25.83 13.38 -4.21
C ASN A 166 -24.94 13.51 -5.47
N THR A 167 -23.83 12.79 -5.46
CA THR A 167 -22.78 12.89 -6.50
C THR A 167 -23.30 12.50 -7.89
N GLN A 168 -24.22 11.53 -7.99
CA GLN A 168 -24.76 11.12 -9.30
C GLN A 168 -25.52 12.26 -9.95
N ARG A 169 -26.41 12.93 -9.21
CA ARG A 169 -27.20 14.05 -9.74
C ARG A 169 -26.31 15.24 -10.12
N ALA A 170 -25.29 15.53 -9.31
CA ALA A 170 -24.30 16.54 -9.64
C ALA A 170 -23.58 16.21 -10.95
N HIS A 171 -23.19 14.95 -11.13
CA HIS A 171 -22.53 14.47 -12.34
C HIS A 171 -23.42 14.62 -13.58
N ASP A 172 -24.67 14.15 -13.51
CA ASP A 172 -25.59 14.20 -14.63
C ASP A 172 -25.85 15.65 -15.07
N THR A 173 -26.01 16.56 -14.10
CA THR A 173 -26.18 18.00 -14.37
C THR A 173 -24.94 18.61 -15.00
N ALA A 174 -23.74 18.28 -14.48
CA ALA A 174 -22.48 18.76 -15.03
C ALA A 174 -22.23 18.26 -16.46
N CYS A 175 -22.51 16.98 -16.72
CA CYS A 175 -22.42 16.41 -18.08
C CYS A 175 -23.38 17.08 -19.05
N LYS A 176 -24.60 17.37 -18.63
CA LYS A 176 -25.59 18.09 -19.46
C LYS A 176 -25.10 19.52 -19.76
N LEU A 177 -24.57 20.22 -18.76
CA LEU A 177 -23.97 21.55 -18.96
C LEU A 177 -22.86 21.51 -19.99
N VAL A 178 -21.93 20.55 -19.90
CA VAL A 178 -20.82 20.43 -20.88
C VAL A 178 -21.33 20.04 -22.27
N GLN A 179 -22.43 19.31 -22.41
CA GLN A 179 -23.06 19.04 -23.70
C GLN A 179 -23.65 20.31 -24.33
N LEU A 180 -24.21 21.21 -23.52
CA LEU A 180 -24.80 22.46 -23.96
C LEU A 180 -23.76 23.55 -24.23
N ASN A 181 -22.80 23.66 -23.35
CA ASN A 181 -21.64 24.58 -23.45
C ASN A 181 -20.34 23.78 -23.29
N PRO A 182 -19.76 23.27 -24.40
CA PRO A 182 -18.52 22.48 -24.37
C PRO A 182 -17.30 23.21 -23.82
N SER A 183 -17.32 24.54 -23.78
CA SER A 183 -16.23 25.39 -23.27
C SER A 183 -16.46 25.88 -21.84
N SER A 184 -17.55 25.47 -21.15
CA SER A 184 -17.78 25.85 -19.76
C SER A 184 -16.67 25.32 -18.84
N ASP A 185 -15.80 26.21 -18.33
CA ASP A 185 -14.70 25.82 -17.44
C ASP A 185 -15.23 25.16 -16.16
N LEU A 186 -16.22 25.77 -15.51
CA LEU A 186 -16.80 25.21 -14.29
C LEU A 186 -17.57 23.90 -14.55
N GLY A 187 -18.29 23.83 -15.68
CA GLY A 187 -18.97 22.60 -16.12
C GLY A 187 -18.00 21.45 -16.28
N LEU A 188 -16.89 21.67 -17.00
CA LEU A 188 -15.81 20.68 -17.18
C LEU A 188 -15.15 20.27 -15.86
N ARG A 189 -14.85 21.22 -14.99
CA ARG A 189 -14.26 20.92 -13.66
C ARG A 189 -15.19 20.05 -12.81
N TYR A 190 -16.48 20.36 -12.79
CA TYR A 190 -17.45 19.53 -12.07
C TYR A 190 -17.64 18.16 -12.72
N ALA A 191 -17.72 18.08 -14.04
CA ALA A 191 -17.82 16.80 -14.75
C ALA A 191 -16.62 15.90 -14.47
N ILE A 192 -15.41 16.44 -14.49
CA ILE A 192 -14.17 15.72 -14.16
C ILE A 192 -14.20 15.24 -12.69
N ASN A 193 -14.45 16.14 -11.74
CA ASN A 193 -14.40 15.81 -10.32
C ASN A 193 -15.46 14.78 -9.93
N THR A 194 -16.68 14.91 -10.44
CA THR A 194 -17.75 13.95 -10.19
C THR A 194 -17.52 12.61 -10.87
N SER A 195 -16.94 12.59 -12.08
CA SER A 195 -16.52 11.35 -12.75
C SER A 195 -15.46 10.61 -11.92
N ALA A 196 -14.50 11.32 -11.32
CA ALA A 196 -13.51 10.74 -10.43
C ALA A 196 -14.14 10.10 -9.18
N LEU A 197 -15.08 10.82 -8.53
CA LEU A 197 -15.79 10.33 -7.34
C LEU A 197 -16.65 9.09 -7.65
N LEU A 198 -17.27 9.04 -8.82
CA LEU A 198 -18.06 7.91 -9.30
C LEU A 198 -17.22 6.80 -9.93
N LYS A 199 -15.89 6.97 -9.99
CA LYS A 199 -14.95 6.04 -10.64
C LYS A 199 -15.24 5.78 -12.12
N GLN A 200 -15.85 6.75 -12.83
CA GLN A 200 -16.12 6.70 -14.25
C GLN A 200 -14.89 7.20 -15.02
N TYR A 201 -13.84 6.38 -15.08
CA TYR A 201 -12.51 6.80 -15.57
C TYR A 201 -12.52 7.20 -17.05
N ASP A 202 -13.34 6.58 -17.88
CA ASP A 202 -13.46 6.95 -19.31
C ASP A 202 -13.99 8.37 -19.49
N LYS A 203 -15.02 8.74 -18.73
CA LYS A 203 -15.57 10.10 -18.73
C LYS A 203 -14.58 11.11 -18.10
N PHE A 204 -13.91 10.71 -17.03
CA PHE A 204 -12.84 11.51 -16.42
C PHE A 204 -11.79 11.89 -17.46
N GLN A 205 -11.34 10.93 -18.24
CA GLN A 205 -10.36 11.15 -19.31
C GLN A 205 -10.94 12.02 -20.41
N GLN A 206 -12.13 11.71 -20.92
CA GLN A 206 -12.80 12.46 -21.99
C GLN A 206 -12.92 13.95 -21.65
N TYR A 207 -13.46 14.27 -20.44
CA TYR A 207 -13.64 15.66 -20.03
C TYR A 207 -12.30 16.36 -19.73
N THR A 208 -11.28 15.63 -19.27
CA THR A 208 -9.93 16.18 -19.08
C THR A 208 -9.31 16.56 -20.43
N GLU A 209 -9.39 15.69 -21.43
CA GLU A 209 -8.91 15.96 -22.79
C GLU A 209 -9.66 17.12 -23.43
N GLN A 210 -10.98 17.17 -23.27
CA GLN A 210 -11.81 18.29 -23.73
C GLN A 210 -11.41 19.60 -23.05
N GLY A 211 -11.18 19.58 -21.73
CA GLY A 211 -10.72 20.76 -20.99
C GLY A 211 -9.36 21.26 -21.48
N LEU A 212 -8.44 20.36 -21.83
CA LEU A 212 -7.14 20.73 -22.40
C LEU A 212 -7.22 21.32 -23.81
N GLN A 213 -8.23 20.97 -24.59
CA GLN A 213 -8.47 21.60 -25.91
C GLN A 213 -8.82 23.08 -25.75
N TYR A 214 -9.68 23.43 -24.78
CA TYR A 214 -10.09 24.81 -24.54
C TYR A 214 -9.11 25.58 -23.65
N TYR A 215 -8.48 24.90 -22.68
CA TYR A 215 -7.64 25.49 -21.64
C TYR A 215 -6.30 24.78 -21.49
N PRO A 216 -5.43 24.77 -22.55
CA PRO A 216 -4.22 23.95 -22.57
C PRO A 216 -3.19 24.31 -21.51
N ASN A 217 -3.19 25.55 -21.03
CA ASN A 217 -2.24 26.05 -20.04
C ASN A 217 -2.81 26.13 -18.63
N GLU A 218 -4.05 25.68 -18.42
CA GLU A 218 -4.70 25.74 -17.12
C GLU A 218 -4.18 24.59 -16.22
N PRO A 219 -3.57 24.90 -15.07
CA PRO A 219 -2.96 23.90 -14.20
C PRO A 219 -3.92 22.79 -13.75
N PHE A 220 -5.20 23.12 -13.56
CA PHE A 220 -6.20 22.13 -13.18
C PHE A 220 -6.26 20.96 -14.16
N TYR A 221 -6.43 21.22 -15.45
CA TYR A 221 -6.54 20.15 -16.46
C TYR A 221 -5.23 19.38 -16.63
N GLN A 222 -4.10 20.08 -16.52
CA GLN A 222 -2.77 19.46 -16.58
C GLN A 222 -2.54 18.51 -15.38
N THR A 223 -3.01 18.86 -14.18
CA THR A 223 -2.94 17.94 -13.03
C THR A 223 -3.85 16.73 -13.21
N LYS A 224 -5.02 16.89 -13.83
CA LYS A 224 -5.90 15.75 -14.14
C LYS A 224 -5.31 14.83 -15.22
N LEU A 225 -4.62 15.38 -16.23
CA LEU A 225 -3.87 14.59 -17.21
C LEU A 225 -2.73 13.80 -16.52
N ALA A 226 -2.02 14.42 -15.60
CA ALA A 226 -1.01 13.72 -14.80
C ALA A 226 -1.62 12.55 -14.00
N THR A 227 -2.81 12.71 -13.44
CA THR A 227 -3.54 11.64 -12.77
C THR A 227 -3.87 10.47 -13.72
N ILE A 228 -4.17 10.74 -14.99
CA ILE A 228 -4.38 9.71 -16.01
C ILE A 228 -3.06 8.95 -16.26
N TYR A 229 -1.95 9.67 -16.44
CA TYR A 229 -0.64 9.04 -16.60
C TYR A 229 -0.25 8.19 -15.38
N ASP A 230 -0.54 8.65 -14.17
CA ASP A 230 -0.27 7.90 -12.93
C ASP A 230 -1.10 6.60 -12.85
N ARG A 231 -2.38 6.65 -13.21
CA ARG A 231 -3.25 5.47 -13.31
C ARG A 231 -2.66 4.43 -14.28
N ASP A 232 -2.14 4.90 -15.40
CA ASP A 232 -1.56 4.06 -16.45
C ASP A 232 -0.09 3.70 -16.16
N LYS A 233 0.42 4.04 -14.96
CA LYS A 233 1.78 3.81 -14.48
C LYS A 233 2.87 4.48 -15.33
N GLN A 234 2.52 5.52 -16.06
CA GLN A 234 3.41 6.34 -16.89
C GLN A 234 3.97 7.52 -16.05
N TYR A 235 4.56 7.23 -14.90
CA TYR A 235 4.97 8.24 -13.93
C TYR A 235 6.00 9.24 -14.46
N ASP A 236 6.85 8.82 -15.40
CA ASP A 236 7.84 9.73 -16.02
C ASP A 236 7.16 10.80 -16.85
N LEU A 237 6.07 10.47 -17.55
CA LEU A 237 5.27 11.44 -18.30
C LEU A 237 4.54 12.39 -17.35
N SER A 238 3.97 11.86 -16.26
CA SER A 238 3.31 12.66 -15.25
C SER A 238 4.27 13.68 -14.62
N ILE A 239 5.44 13.24 -14.18
CA ILE A 239 6.47 14.11 -13.57
C ILE A 239 6.99 15.12 -14.60
N GLY A 240 7.24 14.68 -15.83
CA GLY A 240 7.71 15.55 -16.91
C GLY A 240 6.72 16.66 -17.26
N LEU A 241 5.41 16.37 -17.20
CA LEU A 241 4.34 17.34 -17.37
C LEU A 241 4.28 18.32 -16.18
N LEU A 242 4.29 17.80 -14.95
CA LEU A 242 4.05 18.62 -13.74
C LEU A 242 5.27 19.45 -13.31
N HIS A 243 6.49 19.01 -13.59
CA HIS A 243 7.70 19.70 -13.13
C HIS A 243 7.81 21.16 -13.59
N PRO A 244 7.62 21.51 -14.88
CA PRO A 244 7.62 22.91 -15.29
C PRO A 244 6.44 23.71 -14.72
N ILE A 245 5.31 23.06 -14.43
CA ILE A 245 4.12 23.70 -13.88
C ILE A 245 4.33 24.07 -12.41
N VAL A 246 4.91 23.16 -11.60
CA VAL A 246 5.19 23.43 -10.19
C VAL A 246 6.26 24.52 -10.05
N GLN A 247 7.20 24.63 -10.98
CA GLN A 247 8.16 25.73 -11.02
C GLN A 247 7.50 27.07 -11.31
N LYS A 248 6.51 27.08 -12.23
CA LYS A 248 5.77 28.29 -12.60
C LYS A 248 4.75 28.71 -11.55
N TYR A 249 4.15 27.76 -10.85
CA TYR A 249 3.09 27.99 -9.85
C TYR A 249 3.48 27.36 -8.47
N PRO A 250 4.53 27.88 -7.80
CA PRO A 250 5.10 27.27 -6.60
C PRO A 250 4.19 27.33 -5.36
N ASP A 251 3.12 28.14 -5.41
CA ASP A 251 2.14 28.26 -4.32
C ASP A 251 0.84 27.50 -4.60
N ASN A 252 0.71 26.88 -5.77
CA ASN A 252 -0.49 26.14 -6.14
C ASN A 252 -0.48 24.74 -5.47
N LYS A 253 -1.28 24.61 -4.42
CA LYS A 253 -1.36 23.37 -3.62
C LYS A 253 -1.80 22.13 -4.42
N GLU A 254 -2.68 22.31 -5.43
CA GLU A 254 -3.14 21.20 -6.26
C GLU A 254 -2.00 20.67 -7.15
N VAL A 255 -1.25 21.56 -7.77
CA VAL A 255 -0.08 21.21 -8.59
C VAL A 255 1.00 20.56 -7.76
N ILE A 256 1.35 21.17 -6.60
CA ILE A 256 2.34 20.61 -5.67
C ILE A 256 1.92 19.20 -5.20
N GLY A 257 0.64 19.05 -4.83
CA GLY A 257 0.11 17.77 -4.39
C GLY A 257 0.17 16.70 -5.48
N ALA A 258 -0.21 17.03 -6.71
CA ALA A 258 -0.13 16.11 -7.85
C ALA A 258 1.33 15.72 -8.15
N PHE A 259 2.26 16.69 -8.18
CA PHE A 259 3.68 16.43 -8.39
C PHE A 259 4.29 15.56 -7.30
N SER A 260 3.93 15.81 -6.04
CA SER A 260 4.36 15.01 -4.89
C SER A 260 3.88 13.56 -5.02
N GLN A 261 2.61 13.36 -5.37
CA GLN A 261 2.00 12.04 -5.52
C GLN A 261 2.63 11.22 -6.66
N SER A 262 2.79 11.83 -7.85
CA SER A 262 3.45 11.18 -8.98
C SER A 262 4.89 10.81 -8.66
N SER A 263 5.60 11.69 -7.95
CA SER A 263 6.97 11.45 -7.49
C SER A 263 7.05 10.29 -6.48
N GLU A 264 6.08 10.16 -5.59
CA GLU A 264 5.99 9.01 -4.67
C GLU A 264 5.78 7.70 -5.42
N TYR A 265 4.84 7.65 -6.36
CA TYR A 265 4.60 6.46 -7.17
C TYR A 265 5.83 6.04 -7.97
N ARG A 266 6.50 7.02 -8.59
CA ARG A 266 7.74 6.75 -9.33
C ARG A 266 8.85 6.24 -8.44
N ALA A 267 9.06 6.86 -7.29
CA ALA A 267 10.08 6.44 -6.34
C ALA A 267 9.84 5.02 -5.81
N LEU A 268 8.61 4.66 -5.51
CA LEU A 268 8.25 3.30 -5.10
C LEU A 268 8.50 2.27 -6.21
N GLN A 269 8.18 2.62 -7.46
CA GLN A 269 8.46 1.78 -8.63
C GLN A 269 9.97 1.56 -8.82
N LEU A 270 10.77 2.63 -8.73
CA LEU A 270 12.24 2.58 -8.81
C LEU A 270 12.83 1.77 -7.66
N SER A 271 12.32 1.93 -6.45
CA SER A 271 12.73 1.18 -5.27
C SER A 271 12.50 -0.33 -5.46
N LYS A 272 11.33 -0.74 -5.94
CA LYS A 272 11.05 -2.15 -6.29
C LYS A 272 11.99 -2.69 -7.36
N SER A 273 12.46 -1.82 -8.26
CA SER A 273 13.45 -2.16 -9.29
C SER A 273 14.90 -2.10 -8.81
N ARG A 274 15.16 -1.94 -7.50
CA ARG A 274 16.48 -1.81 -6.85
C ARG A 274 17.29 -0.59 -7.32
N LYS A 275 16.62 0.46 -7.82
CA LYS A 275 17.21 1.73 -8.28
C LYS A 275 17.04 2.82 -7.21
N ALA A 276 17.58 2.56 -6.02
CA ALA A 276 17.38 3.42 -4.86
C ALA A 276 17.93 4.85 -5.04
N VAL A 277 19.04 5.02 -5.74
CA VAL A 277 19.65 6.35 -5.98
C VAL A 277 18.71 7.21 -6.83
N GLU A 278 18.16 6.65 -7.92
CA GLU A 278 17.21 7.34 -8.78
C GLU A 278 15.91 7.67 -8.00
N ALA A 279 15.41 6.73 -7.18
CA ALA A 279 14.22 6.93 -6.35
C ALA A 279 14.40 8.09 -5.35
N ILE A 280 15.56 8.16 -4.70
CA ILE A 280 15.89 9.22 -3.74
C ILE A 280 15.95 10.57 -4.45
N ALA A 281 16.58 10.65 -5.64
CA ALA A 281 16.67 11.89 -6.40
C ALA A 281 15.29 12.44 -6.80
N VAL A 282 14.37 11.58 -7.23
CA VAL A 282 12.97 11.98 -7.53
C VAL A 282 12.29 12.56 -6.29
N LEU A 283 12.43 11.89 -5.13
CA LEU A 283 11.82 12.38 -3.88
C LEU A 283 12.48 13.67 -3.38
N ASP A 284 13.79 13.82 -3.54
CA ASP A 284 14.49 15.05 -3.15
C ASP A 284 14.01 16.25 -3.97
N THR A 285 13.76 16.07 -5.26
CA THR A 285 13.17 17.10 -6.11
C THR A 285 11.76 17.46 -5.62
N ALA A 286 10.92 16.48 -5.30
CA ALA A 286 9.56 16.75 -4.80
C ALA A 286 9.58 17.45 -3.42
N ILE A 287 10.48 17.06 -2.51
CA ILE A 287 10.62 17.67 -1.18
C ILE A 287 11.08 19.13 -1.26
N GLN A 288 11.79 19.55 -2.32
CA GLN A 288 12.15 20.95 -2.52
C GLN A 288 10.91 21.84 -2.69
N PHE A 289 9.86 21.34 -3.36
CA PHE A 289 8.61 22.05 -3.56
C PHE A 289 7.63 21.89 -2.40
N ASP A 290 7.68 20.73 -1.70
CA ASP A 290 6.78 20.39 -0.60
C ASP A 290 7.56 19.91 0.63
N SER A 291 8.34 20.84 1.22
CA SER A 291 9.27 20.52 2.31
C SER A 291 8.60 20.02 3.61
N GLN A 292 7.31 20.32 3.81
CA GLN A 292 6.55 19.91 4.98
C GLN A 292 5.78 18.60 4.78
N ASN A 293 5.80 18.03 3.60
CA ASN A 293 5.09 16.81 3.29
C ASN A 293 5.70 15.60 4.02
N LYS A 294 4.97 15.12 5.02
CA LYS A 294 5.37 13.96 5.84
C LYS A 294 5.35 12.66 5.03
N SER A 295 4.44 12.54 4.04
CA SER A 295 4.32 11.37 3.17
C SER A 295 5.55 11.19 2.29
N LEU A 296 6.01 12.27 1.61
CA LEU A 296 7.25 12.24 0.82
C LEU A 296 8.47 11.81 1.64
N LYS A 297 8.59 12.36 2.87
CA LYS A 297 9.68 11.98 3.78
C LYS A 297 9.56 10.52 4.21
N TYR A 298 8.36 10.06 4.52
CA TYR A 298 8.10 8.66 4.87
C TYR A 298 8.44 7.72 3.71
N THR A 299 7.97 8.03 2.49
CA THR A 299 8.30 7.27 1.28
C THR A 299 9.80 7.23 1.02
N LYS A 300 10.53 8.34 1.25
CA LYS A 300 11.99 8.36 1.19
C LYS A 300 12.61 7.42 2.22
N GLY A 301 12.05 7.37 3.43
CA GLY A 301 12.41 6.40 4.45
C GLY A 301 12.21 4.95 3.99
N LEU A 302 11.09 4.63 3.33
CA LEU A 302 10.84 3.29 2.76
C LEU A 302 11.85 2.92 1.67
N VAL A 303 12.27 3.88 0.84
CA VAL A 303 13.32 3.64 -0.16
C VAL A 303 14.65 3.29 0.50
N TYR A 304 15.03 4.00 1.56
CA TYR A 304 16.25 3.69 2.34
C TYR A 304 16.14 2.31 3.01
N GLU A 305 14.99 1.97 3.54
CA GLU A 305 14.74 0.67 4.17
C GLU A 305 14.90 -0.48 3.17
N ASN A 306 14.25 -0.38 2.00
CA ASN A 306 14.38 -1.36 0.91
C ASN A 306 15.84 -1.48 0.43
N ASN A 307 16.63 -0.42 0.59
CA ASN A 307 18.07 -0.42 0.29
C ASN A 307 18.94 -0.87 1.48
N LYS A 308 18.33 -1.40 2.56
CA LYS A 308 19.00 -1.88 3.78
C LYS A 308 19.85 -0.82 4.49
N GLN A 309 19.40 0.44 4.48
CA GLN A 309 20.00 1.59 5.16
C GLN A 309 19.08 2.02 6.31
N ALA A 310 19.08 1.23 7.38
CA ALA A 310 18.15 1.37 8.50
C ALA A 310 18.29 2.71 9.25
N ASP A 311 19.49 3.30 9.32
CA ASP A 311 19.74 4.61 9.92
C ASP A 311 18.99 5.73 9.20
N SER A 312 19.16 5.81 7.88
CA SER A 312 18.45 6.78 7.05
C SER A 312 16.96 6.49 7.03
N ALA A 313 16.55 5.23 6.94
CA ALA A 313 15.15 4.83 7.02
C ALA A 313 14.48 5.31 8.30
N TYR A 314 15.09 5.03 9.46
CA TYR A 314 14.59 5.48 10.75
C TYR A 314 14.52 7.00 10.86
N TYR A 315 15.56 7.71 10.39
CA TYR A 315 15.61 9.17 10.43
C TYR A 315 14.42 9.81 9.72
N TYR A 316 14.05 9.31 8.54
CA TYR A 316 12.93 9.83 7.77
C TYR A 316 11.55 9.35 8.24
N GLN A 317 11.45 8.11 8.75
CA GLN A 317 10.16 7.53 9.13
C GLN A 317 9.69 7.93 10.52
N LYS A 318 10.58 8.21 11.47
CA LYS A 318 10.24 8.48 12.89
C LYS A 318 9.27 9.64 13.12
N TYR A 319 9.15 10.56 12.17
CA TYR A 319 8.27 11.72 12.25
C TYR A 319 6.92 11.51 11.55
N TYR A 320 6.71 10.35 10.96
CA TYR A 320 5.42 10.00 10.38
C TYR A 320 4.40 9.72 11.49
N GLU A 321 3.18 10.21 11.28
CA GLU A 321 2.07 10.05 12.21
C GLU A 321 1.07 9.04 11.62
N PRO A 322 1.12 7.76 12.02
CA PRO A 322 0.19 6.76 11.56
C PRO A 322 -1.20 6.97 12.18
N SER A 323 -2.22 6.35 11.61
CA SER A 323 -3.54 6.27 12.22
C SER A 323 -3.48 5.56 13.59
N LEU A 324 -4.47 5.80 14.47
CA LEU A 324 -4.54 5.15 15.79
C LEU A 324 -4.53 3.62 15.70
N MET A 325 -5.13 3.06 14.64
CA MET A 325 -5.16 1.61 14.41
C MET A 325 -3.77 1.05 14.04
N GLU A 326 -2.97 1.82 13.34
CA GLU A 326 -1.63 1.42 12.86
C GLU A 326 -0.52 1.77 13.85
N TYR A 327 -0.80 2.58 14.88
CA TYR A 327 0.23 3.10 15.79
C TYR A 327 1.10 2.02 16.42
N LYS A 328 0.50 0.92 16.91
CA LYS A 328 1.26 -0.16 17.54
C LYS A 328 2.15 -0.91 16.56
N SER A 329 1.66 -1.18 15.35
CA SER A 329 2.45 -1.85 14.29
C SER A 329 3.58 -0.95 13.82
N PHE A 330 3.31 0.33 13.67
CA PHE A 330 4.32 1.31 13.29
C PHE A 330 5.42 1.49 14.35
N GLN A 331 5.07 1.51 15.64
CA GLN A 331 6.08 1.53 16.72
C GLN A 331 6.95 0.27 16.73
N ARG A 332 6.38 -0.90 16.46
CA ARG A 332 7.15 -2.15 16.30
C ARG A 332 8.09 -2.05 15.10
N HIS A 333 7.59 -1.53 13.98
CA HIS A 333 8.41 -1.27 12.79
C HIS A 333 9.61 -0.36 13.10
N LEU A 334 9.40 0.77 13.76
CA LEU A 334 10.47 1.67 14.17
C LEU A 334 11.47 1.01 15.13
N ASN A 335 11.01 0.14 16.04
CA ASN A 335 11.86 -0.65 16.90
C ASN A 335 12.71 -1.66 16.11
N GLY A 336 12.15 -2.23 15.06
CA GLY A 336 12.86 -3.08 14.11
C GLY A 336 13.96 -2.31 13.39
N LEU A 337 13.69 -1.11 12.88
CA LEU A 337 14.70 -0.23 12.28
C LEU A 337 15.79 0.15 13.26
N LYS A 338 15.44 0.53 14.51
CA LYS A 338 16.43 0.79 15.58
C LYS A 338 17.33 -0.40 15.82
N SER A 339 16.77 -1.61 15.90
CA SER A 339 17.53 -2.83 16.08
C SER A 339 18.51 -3.08 14.93
N GLN A 340 18.13 -2.75 13.69
CA GLN A 340 19.00 -2.88 12.52
C GLN A 340 20.12 -1.82 12.48
N MET A 341 19.94 -0.67 13.14
CA MET A 341 20.98 0.37 13.25
C MET A 341 22.12 -0.02 14.18
N LEU A 342 21.88 -0.94 15.11
CA LEU A 342 22.87 -1.41 16.07
C LEU A 342 23.93 -2.21 15.34
N LYS A 343 25.20 -1.81 15.57
CA LYS A 343 26.34 -2.30 14.79
C LYS A 343 26.99 -3.53 15.39
N ASN A 344 26.81 -3.71 16.68
CA ASN A 344 27.39 -4.82 17.41
C ASN A 344 26.28 -5.73 17.93
N GLU A 345 26.52 -7.02 17.94
CA GLU A 345 25.58 -8.02 18.43
C GLU A 345 26.33 -9.16 19.11
N ILE A 346 25.95 -9.52 20.31
CA ILE A 346 26.38 -10.72 21.01
C ILE A 346 25.23 -11.71 20.97
N ALA A 347 25.52 -12.95 20.58
CA ALA A 347 24.53 -14.02 20.65
C ALA A 347 25.01 -15.13 21.58
N LEU A 348 24.08 -15.61 22.40
CA LEU A 348 24.19 -16.84 23.16
C LEU A 348 23.27 -17.87 22.51
N ILE A 349 23.84 -18.97 22.04
CA ILE A 349 23.09 -20.03 21.34
C ILE A 349 23.33 -21.32 22.09
N TYR A 350 22.26 -22.05 22.38
CA TYR A 350 22.30 -23.38 22.98
C TYR A 350 21.55 -24.35 22.11
N LEU A 351 22.21 -25.45 21.76
CA LEU A 351 21.63 -26.59 21.07
C LEU A 351 21.68 -27.79 22.00
N ARG A 352 20.57 -28.53 22.05
CA ARG A 352 20.51 -29.85 22.65
C ARG A 352 19.97 -30.84 21.62
N ALA A 353 20.80 -31.79 21.26
CA ALA A 353 20.49 -32.91 20.35
C ALA A 353 20.36 -34.20 21.16
N ARG A 354 19.23 -34.89 21.06
CA ARG A 354 18.98 -36.18 21.72
C ARG A 354 18.70 -37.27 20.67
N TYR A 355 19.47 -38.35 20.74
CA TYR A 355 19.26 -39.56 19.95
C TYR A 355 18.24 -40.45 20.67
N GLY A 356 17.16 -40.80 19.99
CA GLY A 356 15.94 -41.34 20.63
C GLY A 356 16.07 -42.62 21.43
N GLU A 357 16.95 -43.55 21.02
CA GLU A 357 17.04 -44.87 21.68
C GLU A 357 18.34 -45.08 22.47
N GLU A 358 19.35 -44.25 22.29
CA GLU A 358 20.69 -44.47 22.88
C GLU A 358 20.99 -43.56 24.07
N ASP A 359 20.04 -42.74 24.50
CA ASP A 359 20.20 -41.72 25.56
C ASP A 359 21.45 -40.81 25.39
N ILE A 360 22.02 -40.80 24.17
CA ILE A 360 23.14 -39.94 23.84
C ILE A 360 22.62 -38.52 23.68
N ILE A 361 23.19 -37.62 24.46
CA ILE A 361 22.87 -36.20 24.38
C ILE A 361 24.13 -35.44 23.94
N THR A 362 23.97 -34.65 22.89
CA THR A 362 25.00 -33.66 22.50
C THR A 362 24.46 -32.29 22.84
N SER A 363 25.17 -31.53 23.63
CA SER A 363 24.85 -30.13 23.93
C SER A 363 25.94 -29.24 23.34
N VAL A 364 25.56 -28.19 22.65
CA VAL A 364 26.47 -27.17 22.10
C VAL A 364 26.09 -25.82 22.66
N ALA A 365 27.00 -25.18 23.34
CA ALA A 365 26.88 -23.78 23.75
C ALA A 365 27.77 -22.92 22.86
N SER A 366 27.22 -21.85 22.29
CA SER A 366 27.94 -20.96 21.40
C SER A 366 27.85 -19.52 21.89
N LEU A 367 29.01 -18.86 21.91
CA LEU A 367 29.14 -17.41 22.08
C LEU A 367 29.55 -16.82 20.75
N GLU A 368 28.74 -15.90 20.22
CA GLU A 368 28.96 -15.22 18.96
C GLU A 368 29.07 -13.72 19.17
N TYR A 369 29.99 -13.08 18.48
CA TYR A 369 30.06 -11.63 18.35
C TYR A 369 30.03 -11.25 16.89
N THR A 370 29.07 -10.38 16.51
CA THR A 370 28.92 -9.86 15.17
C THR A 370 29.06 -8.35 15.13
N ARG A 371 29.91 -7.85 14.22
CA ARG A 371 30.07 -6.43 13.93
C ARG A 371 29.63 -6.13 12.51
N LYS A 372 28.63 -5.24 12.39
CA LYS A 372 28.05 -4.77 11.13
C LYS A 372 28.72 -3.44 10.74
N ALA A 373 29.49 -3.42 9.66
CA ALA A 373 30.03 -2.21 9.03
C ALA A 373 29.28 -1.95 7.71
N ARG A 374 29.46 -0.76 7.10
CA ARG A 374 28.65 -0.30 5.96
C ARG A 374 28.45 -1.32 4.83
N LYS A 375 29.53 -2.04 4.44
CA LYS A 375 29.49 -3.07 3.40
C LYS A 375 29.93 -4.45 3.90
N ASN A 376 30.44 -4.53 5.11
CA ASN A 376 31.03 -5.73 5.67
C ASN A 376 30.29 -6.13 6.95
N THR A 377 30.15 -7.43 7.16
CA THR A 377 29.76 -8.00 8.45
C THR A 377 30.83 -9.01 8.84
N TYR A 378 31.33 -8.91 10.06
CA TYR A 378 32.31 -9.81 10.62
C TYR A 378 31.69 -10.53 11.82
N THR A 379 31.73 -11.86 11.82
CA THR A 379 31.24 -12.68 12.92
C THR A 379 32.34 -13.59 13.43
N GLY A 380 32.58 -13.56 14.71
CA GLY A 380 33.43 -14.52 15.39
C GLY A 380 32.59 -15.38 16.32
N ARG A 381 32.80 -16.69 16.34
CA ARG A 381 32.03 -17.64 17.15
C ARG A 381 32.97 -18.63 17.85
N ILE A 382 32.67 -18.92 19.13
CA ILE A 382 33.28 -19.99 19.88
C ILE A 382 32.18 -20.97 20.26
N ASN A 383 32.34 -22.22 19.85
CA ASN A 383 31.39 -23.30 20.14
C ASN A 383 32.06 -24.29 21.11
N TYR A 384 31.30 -24.66 22.15
CA TYR A 384 31.68 -25.69 23.10
C TYR A 384 30.64 -26.83 23.00
N ALA A 385 31.07 -28.02 22.62
CA ALA A 385 30.20 -29.19 22.57
C ALA A 385 30.57 -30.19 23.66
N GLY A 386 29.54 -30.67 24.35
CA GLY A 386 29.63 -31.81 25.24
C GLY A 386 28.73 -32.93 24.75
N ARG A 387 29.27 -34.14 24.58
CA ARG A 387 28.55 -35.34 24.25
C ARG A 387 28.62 -36.33 25.41
N SER A 388 27.46 -36.77 25.91
CA SER A 388 27.42 -37.94 26.79
C SER A 388 27.67 -39.18 25.96
N GLY A 389 28.49 -40.09 26.44
CA GLY A 389 28.53 -41.46 25.90
C GLY A 389 27.22 -42.21 26.22
N SER A 390 26.97 -43.32 25.59
CA SER A 390 25.89 -44.23 25.98
C SER A 390 26.15 -44.72 27.41
N ALA A 391 25.27 -44.31 28.33
CA ALA A 391 25.51 -44.47 29.79
C ALA A 391 24.85 -45.74 30.37
N ASN A 392 24.42 -46.67 29.53
CA ASN A 392 23.78 -47.87 30.04
C ASN A 392 24.86 -48.80 30.63
N LYS A 393 24.78 -49.06 31.93
CA LYS A 393 25.75 -49.89 32.67
C LYS A 393 25.82 -51.34 32.19
N ASP A 394 24.81 -51.77 31.45
CA ASP A 394 24.71 -53.12 30.92
C ASP A 394 25.31 -53.26 29.50
N MET A 395 25.78 -52.17 28.89
CA MET A 395 26.45 -52.17 27.59
C MET A 395 27.92 -52.58 27.68
N THR A 396 28.38 -53.40 26.78
CA THR A 396 29.78 -53.71 26.62
C THR A 396 30.57 -52.50 26.13
N ALA A 397 31.88 -52.45 26.32
CA ALA A 397 32.76 -51.37 25.84
C ALA A 397 32.65 -51.14 24.33
N GLU A 398 32.34 -52.19 23.58
CA GLU A 398 32.06 -52.16 22.12
C GLU A 398 30.76 -51.41 21.78
N GLU A 399 29.75 -51.53 22.62
CA GLU A 399 28.43 -50.94 22.40
C GLU A 399 28.36 -49.47 22.84
N GLN A 400 29.25 -49.06 23.75
CA GLN A 400 29.31 -47.72 24.28
C GLN A 400 29.95 -46.76 23.27
N THR A 401 29.13 -45.80 22.78
CA THR A 401 29.66 -44.75 21.90
C THR A 401 30.50 -43.74 22.73
N PRO A 402 31.72 -43.35 22.27
CA PRO A 402 32.55 -42.41 23.01
C PRO A 402 31.89 -41.06 23.27
N GLY A 403 31.90 -40.65 24.55
CA GLY A 403 31.55 -39.31 24.95
C GLY A 403 32.78 -38.37 24.98
N GLY A 404 32.56 -37.12 25.35
CA GLY A 404 33.63 -36.14 25.53
C GLY A 404 33.21 -34.71 25.21
N VAL A 405 34.25 -33.84 25.11
CA VAL A 405 34.08 -32.42 24.84
C VAL A 405 34.87 -31.98 23.61
N GLY A 406 34.36 -31.00 22.92
CA GLY A 406 34.97 -30.36 21.77
C GLY A 406 34.82 -28.85 21.79
N ILE A 407 35.81 -28.16 21.23
CA ILE A 407 35.79 -26.70 21.08
C ILE A 407 36.04 -26.38 19.61
N GLN A 408 35.27 -25.42 19.08
CA GLN A 408 35.44 -24.88 17.74
C GLN A 408 35.52 -23.37 17.78
N ILE A 409 36.46 -22.81 17.01
CA ILE A 409 36.55 -21.38 16.72
C ILE A 409 36.19 -21.18 15.27
N GLN A 410 35.29 -20.22 15.00
CA GLN A 410 34.75 -19.93 13.67
C GLN A 410 34.84 -18.43 13.40
N GLY A 411 35.21 -18.07 12.17
CA GLY A 411 35.21 -16.72 11.66
C GLY A 411 34.38 -16.65 10.37
N GLU A 412 33.53 -15.64 10.24
CA GLU A 412 32.75 -15.38 9.06
C GLU A 412 32.86 -13.94 8.60
N TRP A 413 33.00 -13.73 7.33
CA TRP A 413 32.99 -12.43 6.68
C TRP A 413 31.99 -12.40 5.58
N THR A 414 31.04 -11.45 5.64
CA THR A 414 30.09 -11.17 4.58
C THR A 414 30.38 -9.79 3.98
N HIS A 415 30.47 -9.69 2.65
CA HIS A 415 30.70 -8.46 1.91
C HIS A 415 29.57 -8.18 0.92
N ARG A 416 29.10 -6.93 0.90
CA ARG A 416 28.11 -6.43 -0.07
C ARG A 416 28.84 -5.73 -1.22
N PHE A 417 28.99 -6.43 -2.36
CA PHE A 417 29.65 -5.89 -3.56
C PHE A 417 28.83 -4.79 -4.20
N SER A 418 27.50 -4.99 -4.29
CA SER A 418 26.55 -4.04 -4.85
C SER A 418 25.20 -4.09 -4.12
N SER A 419 24.22 -3.32 -4.57
CA SER A 419 22.84 -3.41 -4.06
C SER A 419 22.18 -4.77 -4.34
N THR A 420 22.70 -5.51 -5.32
CA THR A 420 22.12 -6.78 -5.81
C THR A 420 22.99 -7.99 -5.59
N VAL A 421 24.24 -7.85 -5.11
CA VAL A 421 25.18 -8.97 -4.94
C VAL A 421 25.88 -8.88 -3.59
N SER A 422 25.86 -9.98 -2.83
CA SER A 422 26.67 -10.17 -1.62
C SER A 422 27.41 -11.50 -1.68
N GLY A 423 28.53 -11.57 -0.97
CA GLY A 423 29.30 -12.80 -0.81
C GLY A 423 29.65 -13.03 0.64
N MET A 424 29.84 -14.30 0.99
CA MET A 424 30.20 -14.76 2.33
C MET A 424 31.37 -15.72 2.25
N ALA A 425 32.28 -15.63 3.19
CA ALA A 425 33.34 -16.60 3.45
C ALA A 425 33.36 -16.95 4.94
N ASN A 426 33.46 -18.22 5.25
CA ASN A 426 33.45 -18.74 6.61
C ASN A 426 34.55 -19.78 6.75
N VAL A 427 35.27 -19.74 7.88
CA VAL A 427 36.31 -20.71 8.23
C VAL A 427 36.16 -21.14 9.69
N ALA A 428 36.38 -22.42 9.97
CA ALA A 428 36.37 -22.96 11.33
C ALA A 428 37.47 -23.98 11.54
N TYR A 429 37.96 -24.02 12.78
CA TYR A 429 38.90 -25.03 13.28
C TYR A 429 38.40 -25.57 14.61
N ALA A 430 38.46 -26.89 14.75
CA ALA A 430 37.93 -27.54 15.95
C ALA A 430 38.75 -28.71 16.41
N THR A 431 38.51 -29.08 17.67
CA THR A 431 38.98 -30.33 18.27
C THR A 431 38.07 -31.48 17.90
N GLN A 432 37.60 -32.30 18.82
CA GLN A 432 36.63 -33.40 18.53
C GLN A 432 35.17 -32.90 18.56
N TYR A 433 34.25 -33.70 17.99
CA TYR A 433 32.78 -33.45 17.84
C TYR A 433 32.38 -32.33 16.91
N PHE A 434 33.28 -31.62 16.32
CA PHE A 434 33.06 -30.73 15.19
C PHE A 434 33.95 -31.15 14.03
N PRO A 435 33.68 -30.72 12.81
CA PRO A 435 34.64 -30.81 11.72
C PRO A 435 35.94 -30.16 12.13
N GLN A 436 37.07 -30.90 12.02
CA GLN A 436 38.39 -30.39 12.42
C GLN A 436 38.74 -29.09 11.69
N ILE A 437 38.41 -29.04 10.40
CA ILE A 437 38.49 -27.85 9.56
C ILE A 437 37.18 -27.76 8.77
N ALA A 438 36.63 -26.58 8.69
CA ALA A 438 35.55 -26.26 7.76
C ALA A 438 35.85 -24.93 7.06
N ALA A 439 35.55 -24.86 5.78
CA ALA A 439 35.59 -23.65 4.97
C ALA A 439 34.39 -23.60 4.06
N ASN A 440 33.69 -22.48 4.03
CA ASN A 440 32.48 -22.30 3.18
C ASN A 440 32.54 -20.93 2.50
N ILE A 441 32.07 -20.89 1.27
CA ILE A 441 31.87 -19.66 0.51
C ILE A 441 30.45 -19.64 -0.06
N ALA A 442 29.86 -18.46 -0.18
CA ALA A 442 28.56 -18.30 -0.82
C ALA A 442 28.49 -16.96 -1.56
N VAL A 443 27.70 -16.92 -2.61
CA VAL A 443 27.35 -15.71 -3.35
C VAL A 443 25.84 -15.66 -3.49
N THR A 444 25.23 -14.57 -3.05
CA THR A 444 23.78 -14.36 -3.17
C THR A 444 23.52 -13.19 -4.10
N LYS A 445 22.64 -13.39 -5.08
CA LYS A 445 22.16 -12.37 -6.00
C LYS A 445 20.68 -12.10 -5.78
N TYR A 446 20.36 -10.81 -5.62
CA TYR A 446 19.01 -10.30 -5.46
C TYR A 446 18.50 -9.78 -6.81
N PHE A 447 17.31 -10.21 -7.22
CA PHE A 447 16.64 -9.81 -8.46
C PHE A 447 15.44 -8.90 -8.18
N LYS A 448 14.80 -8.44 -9.25
CA LYS A 448 13.53 -7.73 -9.19
C LYS A 448 12.43 -8.65 -8.61
N ASN A 449 11.41 -8.04 -8.03
CA ASN A 449 10.27 -8.74 -7.43
C ASN A 449 10.66 -9.71 -6.31
N ASP A 450 11.73 -9.35 -5.55
CA ASP A 450 12.18 -10.04 -4.34
C ASP A 450 12.55 -11.52 -4.52
N TRP A 451 13.09 -11.86 -5.69
CA TRP A 451 13.75 -13.12 -5.92
C TRP A 451 15.21 -13.08 -5.46
N GLU A 452 15.68 -14.17 -4.87
CA GLU A 452 17.05 -14.36 -4.41
C GLU A 452 17.59 -15.67 -5.00
N LEU A 453 18.84 -15.67 -5.46
CA LEU A 453 19.60 -16.85 -5.86
C LEU A 453 20.85 -16.92 -5.02
N ASP A 454 21.04 -18.03 -4.34
CA ASP A 454 22.25 -18.36 -3.58
C ASP A 454 23.01 -19.51 -4.26
N ILE A 455 24.33 -19.38 -4.37
CA ILE A 455 25.24 -20.43 -4.81
C ILE A 455 26.33 -20.53 -3.75
N HIS A 456 26.62 -21.75 -3.31
CA HIS A 456 27.61 -21.97 -2.25
C HIS A 456 28.42 -23.23 -2.49
N ALA A 457 29.60 -23.23 -1.90
CA ALA A 457 30.49 -24.39 -1.87
C ALA A 457 31.18 -24.47 -0.50
N GLY A 458 31.53 -25.67 -0.09
CA GLY A 458 32.14 -25.90 1.19
C GLY A 458 33.04 -27.12 1.23
N TYR A 459 33.96 -27.08 2.20
CA TYR A 459 34.85 -28.19 2.55
C TYR A 459 34.79 -28.42 4.07
N ARG A 460 34.70 -29.69 4.45
CA ARG A 460 34.74 -30.10 5.85
C ARG A 460 35.64 -31.32 5.99
N ARG A 461 36.55 -31.29 6.99
CA ARG A 461 37.27 -32.48 7.43
C ARG A 461 36.54 -33.03 8.66
N THR A 462 35.65 -33.99 8.44
CA THR A 462 34.81 -34.57 9.49
C THR A 462 35.59 -35.51 10.36
N THR A 463 35.23 -35.67 11.63
CA THR A 463 35.82 -36.63 12.55
C THR A 463 34.73 -37.61 12.98
N ALA A 464 34.98 -38.89 12.78
CA ALA A 464 34.11 -39.98 13.22
C ALA A 464 34.93 -40.97 14.08
N PHE A 465 34.22 -41.80 14.83
CA PHE A 465 34.80 -42.90 15.56
C PHE A 465 34.47 -44.17 14.85
N LYS A 466 35.52 -45.03 14.62
CA LYS A 466 35.37 -46.37 14.06
C LYS A 466 35.81 -47.37 15.11
N LYS A 467 35.16 -48.52 15.14
CA LYS A 467 35.61 -49.67 15.97
C LYS A 467 36.89 -50.22 15.39
N SER A 468 37.88 -50.45 16.22
CA SER A 468 39.07 -51.21 15.96
C SER A 468 38.91 -52.62 16.55
N PHE A 469 39.33 -53.61 15.81
CA PHE A 469 39.20 -55.02 16.20
C PHE A 469 40.58 -55.67 16.23
N ARG A 470 40.82 -56.48 17.26
CA ARG A 470 41.99 -57.30 17.39
C ARG A 470 41.60 -58.77 17.22
N PHE A 471 42.42 -59.53 16.51
CA PHE A 471 42.21 -60.98 16.36
C PHE A 471 42.80 -61.72 17.58
N ASN A 472 41.96 -62.48 18.28
CA ASN A 472 42.37 -63.28 19.44
C ASN A 472 42.43 -64.75 19.00
N GLU A 473 43.65 -65.27 18.81
CA GLU A 473 43.89 -66.62 18.33
C GLU A 473 43.51 -67.71 19.35
N ASN A 474 43.46 -67.34 20.66
CA ASN A 474 43.16 -68.29 21.74
C ASN A 474 41.67 -68.37 22.09
N ALA A 475 40.84 -67.56 21.53
CA ALA A 475 39.39 -67.59 21.77
C ALA A 475 38.69 -68.57 20.84
N LEU A 476 37.83 -69.40 21.38
CA LEU A 476 37.01 -70.36 20.60
C LEU A 476 35.84 -69.62 19.93
N ASN A 477 35.71 -69.77 18.64
CA ASN A 477 34.53 -69.33 17.90
C ASN A 477 33.44 -70.39 18.04
N GLU A 478 32.38 -70.12 18.80
CA GLU A 478 31.30 -71.03 19.10
C GLU A 478 30.48 -71.38 17.85
N GLU A 479 30.42 -70.51 16.81
CA GLU A 479 29.70 -70.77 15.55
C GLU A 479 30.46 -71.69 14.61
N THR A 480 31.80 -71.61 14.60
CA THR A 480 32.62 -72.35 13.62
C THR A 480 33.37 -73.52 14.26
N GLY A 481 33.46 -73.61 15.57
CA GLY A 481 34.25 -74.62 16.30
C GLY A 481 35.78 -74.48 16.14
N HIS A 482 36.27 -73.41 15.56
CA HIS A 482 37.68 -73.13 15.36
C HIS A 482 38.21 -72.03 16.33
N ASN A 483 39.48 -72.11 16.65
CA ASN A 483 40.15 -71.06 17.43
C ASN A 483 40.34 -69.81 16.57
N GLY A 484 40.11 -68.64 17.17
CA GLY A 484 40.29 -67.30 16.62
C GLY A 484 39.01 -66.53 16.39
N ILE A 485 38.83 -65.45 17.10
CA ILE A 485 37.74 -64.52 16.94
C ILE A 485 38.28 -63.09 16.86
N TRP A 486 37.50 -62.23 16.17
CA TRP A 486 37.76 -60.80 16.19
C TRP A 486 37.05 -60.18 17.40
N GLU A 487 37.83 -59.60 18.34
CA GLU A 487 37.31 -58.92 19.50
C GLU A 487 37.44 -57.43 19.32
N PHE A 488 36.48 -56.66 19.87
CA PHE A 488 36.58 -55.19 19.93
C PHE A 488 37.84 -54.81 20.75
N ASP A 489 38.67 -53.94 20.18
CA ASP A 489 39.89 -53.47 20.81
C ASP A 489 39.68 -52.06 21.38
N SER A 490 39.29 -51.09 20.53
CA SER A 490 39.13 -49.70 20.89
C SER A 490 38.30 -48.92 19.85
N TRP A 491 37.98 -47.68 20.25
CA TRP A 491 37.42 -46.71 19.33
C TRP A 491 38.55 -45.82 18.76
N GLU A 492 38.79 -45.89 17.44
CA GLU A 492 39.74 -45.06 16.74
C GLU A 492 39.11 -43.86 16.09
N LYS A 493 39.81 -42.72 16.10
CA LYS A 493 39.39 -41.54 15.35
C LYS A 493 39.65 -41.71 13.86
N SER A 494 38.61 -41.64 13.08
CA SER A 494 38.64 -41.59 11.62
C SER A 494 38.34 -40.19 11.14
N ARG A 495 39.09 -39.70 10.14
CA ARG A 495 38.89 -38.38 9.54
C ARG A 495 38.58 -38.56 8.08
N THR A 496 37.52 -37.90 7.58
CA THR A 496 37.08 -37.98 6.21
C THR A 496 36.85 -36.57 5.64
N ASN A 497 37.28 -36.42 4.37
CA ASN A 497 37.05 -35.16 3.66
C ASN A 497 35.70 -35.17 2.99
N LEU A 498 34.93 -34.12 3.22
CA LEU A 498 33.61 -33.86 2.66
C LEU A 498 33.64 -32.56 1.88
N PHE A 499 33.34 -32.59 0.60
CA PHE A 499 33.12 -31.42 -0.23
C PHE A 499 31.64 -31.23 -0.45
N SER A 500 31.20 -30.00 -0.49
CA SER A 500 29.80 -29.64 -0.76
C SER A 500 29.69 -28.52 -1.78
N ALA A 501 28.68 -28.57 -2.61
CA ALA A 501 28.28 -27.50 -3.49
C ALA A 501 26.75 -27.47 -3.56
N GLY A 502 26.15 -26.29 -3.66
CA GLY A 502 24.72 -26.19 -3.71
C GLY A 502 24.23 -24.87 -4.26
N ALA A 503 22.92 -24.84 -4.52
CA ALA A 503 22.20 -23.66 -4.94
C ALA A 503 20.86 -23.59 -4.24
N GLY A 504 20.42 -22.37 -3.97
CA GLY A 504 19.13 -22.06 -3.38
C GLY A 504 18.41 -20.95 -4.11
N VAL A 505 17.10 -21.01 -4.15
CA VAL A 505 16.24 -19.95 -4.67
C VAL A 505 15.26 -19.57 -3.59
N ALA A 506 15.09 -18.26 -3.37
CA ALA A 506 14.10 -17.76 -2.43
C ALA A 506 13.27 -16.64 -3.05
N LYS A 507 12.08 -16.44 -2.49
CA LYS A 507 11.17 -15.35 -2.85
C LYS A 507 10.41 -14.85 -1.65
N THR A 508 10.31 -13.52 -1.54
CA THR A 508 9.42 -12.89 -0.58
C THR A 508 8.11 -12.51 -1.27
N ILE A 509 6.99 -12.92 -0.68
CA ILE A 509 5.64 -12.58 -1.12
C ILE A 509 4.93 -11.98 0.10
N ASP A 510 4.74 -10.68 0.09
CA ASP A 510 4.21 -9.92 1.23
C ASP A 510 5.00 -10.23 2.52
N LYS A 511 4.39 -10.85 3.50
CA LYS A 511 4.98 -11.24 4.80
C LYS A 511 5.56 -12.66 4.83
N VAL A 512 5.57 -13.36 3.72
CA VAL A 512 6.05 -14.74 3.64
C VAL A 512 7.31 -14.82 2.80
N TRP A 513 8.40 -15.32 3.37
CA TRP A 513 9.62 -15.66 2.67
C TRP A 513 9.67 -17.17 2.47
N LEU A 514 9.79 -17.61 1.24
CA LEU A 514 9.87 -19.01 0.84
C LEU A 514 11.24 -19.30 0.25
N ASN A 515 11.81 -20.45 0.56
CA ASN A 515 13.08 -20.89 -0.05
C ASN A 515 13.07 -22.38 -0.38
N THR A 516 13.86 -22.71 -1.37
CA THR A 516 14.23 -24.09 -1.71
C THR A 516 15.74 -24.13 -1.92
N LYS A 517 16.38 -25.23 -1.53
CA LYS A 517 17.84 -25.41 -1.59
C LYS A 517 18.16 -26.84 -1.98
N LEU A 518 19.17 -27.04 -2.83
CA LEU A 518 19.72 -28.32 -3.19
C LEU A 518 21.21 -28.31 -2.90
N ASP A 519 21.66 -29.22 -2.05
CA ASP A 519 23.06 -29.46 -1.70
C ASP A 519 23.52 -30.80 -2.30
N LEU A 520 24.70 -30.79 -2.88
CA LEU A 520 25.44 -31.98 -3.33
C LEU A 520 26.68 -32.14 -2.45
N TYR A 521 26.97 -33.35 -2.09
CA TYR A 521 28.10 -33.74 -1.24
C TYR A 521 28.94 -34.81 -1.92
N LEU A 522 30.26 -34.60 -1.93
CA LEU A 522 31.23 -35.59 -2.38
C LEU A 522 31.96 -36.15 -1.17
N LEU A 523 31.75 -37.44 -0.91
CA LEU A 523 32.36 -38.21 0.17
C LEU A 523 32.92 -39.53 -0.36
N ASN A 524 34.23 -39.75 -0.24
CA ASN A 524 34.91 -40.99 -0.67
C ASN A 524 34.62 -41.37 -2.14
N SER A 525 34.56 -40.38 -3.05
CA SER A 525 34.24 -40.51 -4.48
C SER A 525 32.76 -40.75 -4.81
N ASP A 526 31.89 -40.85 -3.82
CA ASP A 526 30.45 -40.97 -4.03
C ASP A 526 29.77 -39.60 -3.86
N ILE A 527 28.70 -39.39 -4.66
CA ILE A 527 27.90 -38.14 -4.62
C ILE A 527 26.59 -38.40 -3.91
N TYR A 528 26.31 -37.56 -2.95
CA TYR A 528 25.07 -37.54 -2.16
C TYR A 528 24.37 -36.20 -2.33
N TYR A 529 23.08 -36.14 -2.03
CA TYR A 529 22.31 -34.93 -2.12
C TYR A 529 21.39 -34.71 -0.91
N ASN A 530 21.02 -33.46 -0.67
CA ASN A 530 19.94 -33.07 0.24
C ASN A 530 19.15 -31.95 -0.40
N ALA A 531 17.83 -32.10 -0.50
CA ALA A 531 16.91 -31.08 -0.95
C ALA A 531 16.14 -30.54 0.26
N GLN A 532 16.04 -29.23 0.37
CA GLN A 532 15.40 -28.52 1.48
C GLN A 532 14.38 -27.52 0.97
N ILE A 533 13.28 -27.40 1.68
CA ILE A 533 12.30 -26.31 1.55
C ILE A 533 12.13 -25.62 2.89
N GLY A 534 11.85 -24.32 2.86
CA GLY A 534 11.63 -23.54 4.07
C GLY A 534 10.67 -22.40 3.83
N ALA A 535 9.99 -22.01 4.90
CA ALA A 535 9.10 -20.87 4.91
C ALA A 535 9.33 -20.06 6.19
N LYS A 536 9.27 -18.73 6.08
CA LYS A 536 9.23 -17.80 7.23
C LYS A 536 8.07 -16.86 7.05
N TYR A 537 7.24 -16.74 8.07
CA TYR A 537 6.16 -15.76 8.13
C TYR A 537 6.53 -14.67 9.13
N PHE A 538 6.43 -13.41 8.72
CA PHE A 538 6.74 -12.22 9.51
C PHE A 538 5.43 -11.55 9.96
N PRO A 539 4.85 -11.93 11.11
CA PRO A 539 3.60 -11.36 11.60
C PRO A 539 3.70 -9.90 12.00
N ALA A 540 4.91 -9.45 12.38
CA ALA A 540 5.18 -8.08 12.80
C ALA A 540 6.03 -7.35 11.77
N ASP A 541 5.84 -6.02 11.68
CA ASP A 541 6.58 -5.17 10.74
C ASP A 541 7.94 -4.69 11.33
N ASP A 542 8.57 -5.52 12.16
CA ASP A 542 9.87 -5.24 12.80
C ASP A 542 11.06 -5.89 12.07
N GLY A 543 10.79 -6.70 11.04
CA GLY A 543 11.79 -7.38 10.22
C GLY A 543 12.57 -8.48 10.93
N LYS A 544 12.31 -8.77 12.23
CA LYS A 544 12.97 -9.82 13.02
C LYS A 544 12.00 -10.86 13.56
N THR A 545 10.84 -10.46 14.04
CA THR A 545 9.82 -11.38 14.55
C THR A 545 9.30 -12.26 13.43
N ASN A 546 9.50 -13.59 13.54
CA ASN A 546 9.05 -14.54 12.54
C ASN A 546 8.70 -15.89 13.15
N ILE A 547 7.90 -16.64 12.41
CA ILE A 547 7.65 -18.08 12.60
C ILE A 547 8.24 -18.77 11.38
N MET A 548 8.98 -19.87 11.59
CA MET A 548 9.64 -20.59 10.52
C MET A 548 9.30 -22.07 10.56
N ALA A 549 9.19 -22.66 9.39
CA ALA A 549 9.09 -24.08 9.17
C ALA A 549 10.07 -24.50 8.10
N THR A 550 10.69 -25.68 8.25
CA THR A 550 11.65 -26.23 7.28
C THR A 550 11.49 -27.73 7.19
N ALA A 551 11.73 -28.26 6.02
CA ALA A 551 11.80 -29.71 5.79
C ALA A 551 12.90 -30.02 4.79
N SER A 552 13.57 -31.14 4.95
CA SER A 552 14.55 -31.62 3.98
C SER A 552 14.50 -33.14 3.81
N MET A 553 14.93 -33.58 2.65
CA MET A 553 15.07 -34.98 2.33
C MET A 553 16.23 -35.20 1.35
N GLY A 554 16.96 -36.30 1.52
CA GLY A 554 18.04 -36.66 0.61
C GLY A 554 18.86 -37.85 1.05
N SER A 555 19.84 -38.22 0.24
CA SER A 555 20.81 -39.29 0.56
C SER A 555 21.94 -38.80 1.50
N ALA A 556 21.95 -37.53 1.85
CA ALA A 556 22.81 -36.93 2.84
C ALA A 556 21.99 -36.24 3.95
N PRO A 557 22.50 -36.13 5.18
CA PRO A 557 21.90 -35.31 6.21
C PRO A 557 21.95 -33.83 5.84
N GLU A 558 21.09 -33.03 6.48
CA GLU A 558 21.05 -31.59 6.32
C GLU A 558 22.38 -30.95 6.84
N THR A 559 22.80 -29.86 6.20
CA THR A 559 24.11 -29.22 6.44
C THR A 559 24.32 -28.84 7.90
N ALA A 560 23.31 -28.34 8.60
CA ALA A 560 23.42 -27.95 10.00
C ALA A 560 23.71 -29.15 10.92
N VAL A 561 23.19 -30.34 10.60
CA VAL A 561 23.47 -31.58 11.34
C VAL A 561 24.94 -31.98 11.20
N LEU A 562 25.53 -31.74 10.03
CA LEU A 562 26.95 -32.03 9.78
C LEU A 562 27.88 -31.12 10.60
N ASP A 563 27.43 -29.94 11.00
CA ASP A 563 28.25 -28.99 11.75
C ASP A 563 28.47 -29.40 13.22
N TYR A 564 27.69 -30.38 13.77
CA TYR A 564 27.99 -30.92 15.11
C TYR A 564 28.82 -32.21 15.08
N ALA A 565 29.41 -32.53 13.94
CA ALA A 565 30.13 -33.77 13.74
C ALA A 565 29.35 -35.04 14.11
N LEU A 566 28.05 -35.03 13.84
CA LEU A 566 27.25 -36.23 13.90
C LEU A 566 27.67 -37.09 12.70
N PRO A 567 27.97 -38.37 12.91
CA PRO A 567 28.24 -39.26 11.79
C PRO A 567 26.94 -39.33 10.97
N GLY A 568 26.89 -38.53 9.90
CA GLY A 568 25.76 -38.50 9.00
C GLY A 568 25.62 -39.86 8.32
N SER A 569 24.41 -40.32 8.17
CA SER A 569 24.08 -41.52 7.42
C SER A 569 24.02 -41.19 5.94
N PHE A 570 25.19 -41.04 5.33
CA PHE A 570 25.28 -40.97 3.87
C PHE A 570 24.81 -42.26 3.24
N SER A 571 24.32 -42.21 2.02
CA SER A 571 23.74 -43.34 1.24
C SER A 571 22.36 -43.85 1.70
N HIS A 572 21.75 -43.21 2.68
CA HIS A 572 20.42 -43.57 3.19
C HIS A 572 19.48 -42.38 3.11
N THR A 573 18.19 -42.61 3.11
CA THR A 573 17.20 -41.53 3.12
C THR A 573 17.20 -40.81 4.46
N ASN A 574 17.68 -39.55 4.48
CA ASN A 574 17.61 -38.65 5.61
C ASN A 574 16.42 -37.72 5.41
N THR A 575 15.61 -37.58 6.44
CA THR A 575 14.48 -36.63 6.48
C THR A 575 14.61 -35.73 7.69
N MET A 576 14.33 -34.45 7.50
CA MET A 576 14.27 -33.50 8.59
C MET A 576 12.98 -32.67 8.48
N VAL A 577 12.37 -32.39 9.63
CA VAL A 577 11.28 -31.43 9.77
C VAL A 577 11.58 -30.55 10.97
N GLY A 578 11.45 -29.25 10.80
CA GLY A 578 11.72 -28.25 11.84
C GLY A 578 10.65 -27.17 11.91
N LEU A 579 10.38 -26.74 13.13
CA LEU A 579 9.49 -25.63 13.43
C LEU A 579 10.15 -24.72 14.47
N GLY A 580 10.04 -23.41 14.28
CA GLY A 580 10.65 -22.45 15.20
C GLY A 580 10.16 -21.03 14.98
N GLY A 581 10.82 -20.09 15.63
CA GLY A 581 10.55 -18.67 15.45
C GLY A 581 11.49 -17.80 16.25
N GLN A 582 11.44 -16.51 15.97
CA GLN A 582 12.16 -15.46 16.66
C GLN A 582 11.20 -14.34 17.06
N TYR A 583 11.50 -13.68 18.16
CA TYR A 583 10.69 -12.57 18.67
C TYR A 583 11.59 -11.41 19.14
N LEU A 584 11.34 -10.22 18.61
CA LEU A 584 12.00 -8.98 19.04
C LEU A 584 11.31 -8.46 20.30
N ILE A 585 11.95 -8.63 21.46
CA ILE A 585 11.42 -8.14 22.76
C ILE A 585 11.59 -6.63 22.87
N THR A 586 12.80 -6.15 22.58
CA THR A 586 13.16 -4.72 22.56
C THR A 586 14.06 -4.47 21.34
N PRO A 587 14.32 -3.22 20.93
CA PRO A 587 15.27 -2.95 19.85
C PRO A 587 16.65 -3.62 20.02
N ASN A 588 17.03 -3.91 21.26
CA ASN A 588 18.31 -4.48 21.64
C ASN A 588 18.29 -6.00 21.85
N ILE A 589 17.12 -6.60 22.10
CA ILE A 589 17.02 -8.01 22.53
C ILE A 589 16.08 -8.78 21.61
N THR A 590 16.61 -9.84 21.00
CA THR A 590 15.84 -10.82 20.23
C THR A 590 16.03 -12.20 20.84
N ILE A 591 14.96 -12.96 20.99
CA ILE A 591 15.00 -14.36 21.41
C ILE A 591 14.51 -15.25 20.28
N GLY A 592 14.99 -16.47 20.21
CA GLY A 592 14.52 -17.46 19.25
C GLY A 592 14.58 -18.88 19.80
N VAL A 593 13.69 -19.70 19.27
CA VAL A 593 13.64 -21.12 19.56
C VAL A 593 13.30 -21.89 18.29
N MET A 594 13.90 -23.08 18.12
CA MET A 594 13.59 -23.99 17.02
C MET A 594 13.73 -25.44 17.49
N GLY A 595 12.76 -26.26 17.13
CA GLY A 595 12.83 -27.71 17.28
C GLY A 595 12.94 -28.39 15.92
N THR A 596 13.79 -29.40 15.81
CA THR A 596 13.84 -30.25 14.61
C THR A 596 13.79 -31.72 14.97
N TRP A 597 13.12 -32.48 14.15
CA TRP A 597 13.15 -33.92 14.13
C TRP A 597 13.90 -34.37 12.86
N ASN A 598 14.84 -35.31 13.04
CA ASN A 598 15.63 -35.86 11.94
C ASN A 598 15.62 -37.38 12.03
N THR A 599 15.64 -38.05 10.90
CA THR A 599 16.07 -39.43 10.84
C THR A 599 17.58 -39.49 10.76
N TYR A 600 18.20 -40.48 11.40
CA TYR A 600 19.61 -40.78 11.22
C TYR A 600 19.86 -42.28 11.26
N TYR A 601 20.99 -42.70 10.70
CA TYR A 601 21.42 -44.07 10.72
C TYR A 601 22.54 -44.28 11.72
N ASN A 602 22.42 -45.32 12.54
CA ASN A 602 23.53 -45.79 13.34
C ASN A 602 24.13 -47.04 12.63
N GLN A 603 25.40 -46.96 12.32
CA GLN A 603 26.15 -48.08 11.74
C GLN A 603 26.90 -48.80 12.85
N THR A 604 26.63 -50.09 12.96
CA THR A 604 27.46 -50.97 13.82
C THR A 604 28.28 -51.89 12.92
N ASN A 605 29.57 -51.84 13.11
CA ASN A 605 30.50 -52.75 12.37
C ASN A 605 30.85 -53.90 13.27
N THR A 606 30.76 -55.11 12.73
CA THR A 606 31.31 -56.31 13.37
C THR A 606 32.25 -56.97 12.37
N ARG A 607 33.34 -57.53 12.87
CA ARG A 607 34.33 -58.20 12.06
C ARG A 607 34.26 -59.70 12.36
N THR A 608 34.14 -60.56 11.30
CA THR A 608 34.10 -62.02 11.43
C THR A 608 34.99 -62.66 10.44
N GLY A 609 35.53 -63.87 10.75
CA GLY A 609 36.41 -64.62 9.87
C GLY A 609 37.80 -64.87 10.42
N GLY A 610 38.74 -65.34 9.63
CA GLY A 610 40.11 -65.59 10.00
C GLY A 610 40.98 -64.32 10.06
N GLN A 611 42.19 -64.44 10.57
CA GLN A 611 43.07 -63.27 10.82
C GLN A 611 43.34 -62.42 9.56
N ASN A 612 43.58 -63.07 8.42
CA ASN A 612 43.87 -62.42 7.13
C ASN A 612 42.69 -62.42 6.15
N ASN A 613 41.64 -63.20 6.42
CA ASN A 613 40.42 -63.31 5.62
C ASN A 613 39.19 -62.96 6.49
N TYR A 614 38.97 -61.72 6.71
CA TYR A 614 37.84 -61.23 7.50
C TYR A 614 36.74 -60.56 6.64
N ILE A 615 35.54 -60.57 7.15
CA ILE A 615 34.40 -59.87 6.61
C ILE A 615 33.94 -58.82 7.62
N ASP A 616 33.94 -57.55 7.21
CA ASP A 616 33.34 -56.50 7.99
C ASP A 616 31.83 -56.49 7.66
N LYS A 617 31.00 -56.87 8.64
CA LYS A 617 29.54 -56.74 8.54
C LYS A 617 29.14 -55.34 9.08
N VAL A 618 28.44 -54.59 8.25
CA VAL A 618 27.88 -53.30 8.63
C VAL A 618 26.38 -53.51 8.79
N SER A 619 25.87 -53.33 10.01
CA SER A 619 24.43 -53.28 10.25
C SER A 619 24.02 -51.84 10.48
N THR A 620 22.89 -51.45 9.90
CA THR A 620 22.35 -50.09 9.98
C THR A 620 20.96 -50.13 10.54
N ARG A 621 20.66 -49.21 11.49
CA ARG A 621 19.31 -49.01 12.02
C ARG A 621 18.91 -47.55 11.88
N TYR A 622 17.65 -47.31 11.47
CA TYR A 622 17.04 -46.01 11.51
C TYR A 622 16.74 -45.62 12.96
N LYS A 623 17.11 -44.40 13.30
CA LYS A 623 16.85 -43.82 14.61
C LYS A 623 16.34 -42.38 14.49
N ASN A 624 15.73 -41.87 15.55
CA ASN A 624 15.25 -40.51 15.63
C ASN A 624 16.26 -39.63 16.32
N LEU A 625 16.47 -38.42 15.79
CA LEU A 625 17.28 -37.37 16.37
C LEU A 625 16.39 -36.14 16.59
N TYR A 626 16.26 -35.70 17.83
CA TYR A 626 15.53 -34.51 18.21
C TYR A 626 16.52 -33.42 18.59
N ASN A 627 16.39 -32.23 17.96
CA ASN A 627 17.21 -31.05 18.29
C ASN A 627 16.31 -29.94 18.79
N ILE A 628 16.76 -29.23 19.81
CA ILE A 628 16.16 -28.00 20.32
C ILE A 628 17.26 -26.94 20.33
N TYR A 629 16.98 -25.84 19.66
CA TYR A 629 17.81 -24.64 19.62
C TYR A 629 17.14 -23.55 20.46
N ALA A 630 17.89 -22.90 21.31
CA ALA A 630 17.49 -21.68 22.01
C ALA A 630 18.56 -20.61 21.74
N GLN A 631 18.16 -19.39 21.50
CA GLN A 631 19.09 -18.31 21.16
C GLN A 631 18.61 -16.96 21.71
N VAL A 632 19.57 -16.18 22.17
CA VAL A 632 19.36 -14.81 22.65
C VAL A 632 20.37 -13.92 21.97
N TYR A 633 19.92 -12.88 21.29
CA TYR A 633 20.75 -11.87 20.66
C TYR A 633 20.61 -10.55 21.41
N ILE A 634 21.75 -9.94 21.73
CA ILE A 634 21.86 -8.63 22.39
C ILE A 634 22.62 -7.71 21.45
N SER A 635 21.92 -6.73 20.86
CA SER A 635 22.48 -5.77 19.91
C SER A 635 22.75 -4.42 20.60
N PHE A 636 23.83 -3.69 20.22
CA PHE A 636 24.25 -2.41 20.80
C PHE A 636 25.11 -1.56 19.86
#